data_0434e3735939bdaa59e5fa5a74ffb5c6
#
_entry.id   0434e3735939bdaa59e5fa5a74ffb5c6
#
_cell.length_a   1.000
_cell.length_b   1.000
_cell.length_c   1.000
_cell.angle_alpha   90.00
_cell.angle_beta   90.00
_cell.angle_gamma   90.00
#
_symmetry.space_group_name_H-M   'P 1'
#
loop_
_entity.id
_entity.type
_entity.pdbx_description
1 polymer ?
#
loop_
_entity_poly.entity_id
_entity_poly.type
_entity_poly.pdbx_seq_one_letter_code
_entity_poly.pdbx_strand_id
1 'polypeptide(L)'
;MNKPRGAAVLAAALLSTLLLAVQAQAISRGTPDGNAHPMVAALGITTPDGVLQGCGATLVSETVMVTAAHCVAPGALPPGSELRVNFATNPTPDDAGWLAPAGAVADPEFGHGNGHSSDVGVVLLGPGQSGGRPVAQLPTLDQLGHMAADKTLAGTLFDLVGYGCDADGSSGGPHRITCGPPERQSATAPFQALRPSWLVLNINVDATGEGGQCFHDSGGPQFIHHTLRVVSVTSHGDTVCRATNVNARLDTAAARAFLAGFLELP
;
A
#
# COMPACT_ATOMS: atom_id res chain seq x y z
N MET A 1 -49.44 28.48 -59.65
CA MET A 1 -48.41 27.42 -59.62
C MET A 1 -47.48 27.76 -58.52
N ASN A 2 -47.69 27.23 -57.31
CA ASN A 2 -46.90 27.48 -56.12
C ASN A 2 -45.99 26.27 -55.83
N LYS A 3 -44.69 26.49 -55.79
CA LYS A 3 -43.71 25.50 -55.34
C LYS A 3 -43.56 25.60 -53.81
N PRO A 4 -43.58 24.50 -53.07
CA PRO A 4 -43.23 24.52 -51.63
C PRO A 4 -41.75 24.58 -51.43
N ARG A 5 -41.38 25.45 -50.52
CA ARG A 5 -39.98 25.56 -50.00
C ARG A 5 -39.77 24.46 -48.97
N GLY A 6 -38.85 23.53 -49.26
CA GLY A 6 -38.43 22.55 -48.31
C GLY A 6 -37.54 23.17 -47.21
N ALA A 7 -37.97 22.99 -45.98
CA ALA A 7 -37.17 23.32 -44.80
C ALA A 7 -36.15 22.18 -44.55
N ALA A 8 -34.88 22.51 -44.66
CA ALA A 8 -33.80 21.61 -44.24
C ALA A 8 -33.65 21.67 -42.71
N VAL A 9 -33.95 20.58 -42.00
CA VAL A 9 -33.68 20.41 -40.58
C VAL A 9 -32.25 19.96 -40.44
N LEU A 10 -31.35 20.84 -39.95
CA LEU A 10 -30.02 20.46 -39.49
C LEU A 10 -30.16 19.74 -38.16
N ALA A 11 -29.99 18.42 -38.14
CA ALA A 11 -29.78 17.66 -36.92
C ALA A 11 -28.30 17.84 -36.47
N ALA A 12 -28.07 18.65 -35.44
CA ALA A 12 -26.78 18.75 -34.75
C ALA A 12 -26.62 17.52 -33.87
N ALA A 13 -25.84 16.57 -34.32
CA ALA A 13 -25.39 15.44 -33.48
C ALA A 13 -24.36 15.95 -32.48
N LEU A 14 -24.75 16.12 -31.22
CA LEU A 14 -23.84 16.32 -30.09
C LEU A 14 -23.09 15.01 -29.86
N LEU A 15 -21.85 14.92 -30.37
CA LEU A 15 -20.91 13.89 -30.04
C LEU A 15 -20.39 14.20 -28.62
N SER A 16 -21.03 13.61 -27.60
CA SER A 16 -20.50 13.59 -26.25
C SER A 16 -19.30 12.65 -26.24
N THR A 17 -18.09 13.20 -26.40
CA THR A 17 -16.85 12.48 -26.12
C THR A 17 -16.78 12.25 -24.60
N LEU A 18 -17.16 11.03 -24.16
CA LEU A 18 -16.79 10.54 -22.85
C LEU A 18 -15.26 10.47 -22.82
N LEU A 19 -14.63 11.45 -22.20
CA LEU A 19 -13.26 11.35 -21.76
C LEU A 19 -13.23 10.25 -20.68
N LEU A 20 -12.90 9.03 -21.08
CA LEU A 20 -12.50 8.00 -20.14
C LEU A 20 -11.19 8.51 -19.49
N ALA A 21 -11.30 9.08 -18.30
CA ALA A 21 -10.14 9.34 -17.47
C ALA A 21 -9.45 7.97 -17.27
N VAL A 22 -8.27 7.80 -17.83
CA VAL A 22 -7.41 6.67 -17.50
C VAL A 22 -7.05 6.89 -16.03
N GLN A 23 -7.69 6.13 -15.16
CA GLN A 23 -7.35 6.16 -13.73
C GLN A 23 -5.92 5.64 -13.61
N ALA A 24 -5.05 6.43 -12.98
CA ALA A 24 -3.74 5.96 -12.58
C ALA A 24 -3.98 4.82 -11.57
N GLN A 25 -3.50 3.62 -11.89
CA GLN A 25 -3.60 2.49 -10.98
C GLN A 25 -2.38 2.50 -10.07
N ALA A 26 -2.60 2.38 -8.77
CA ALA A 26 -1.56 2.41 -7.75
C ALA A 26 -1.12 1.01 -7.30
N ILE A 27 -1.88 0.00 -7.63
CA ILE A 27 -1.65 -1.43 -7.35
C ILE A 27 -2.03 -2.18 -8.62
N SER A 28 -1.24 -3.17 -9.03
CA SER A 28 -1.57 -4.00 -10.19
C SER A 28 -2.94 -4.63 -10.03
N ARG A 29 -3.86 -4.37 -10.95
CA ARG A 29 -5.28 -4.70 -10.85
C ARG A 29 -5.98 -4.14 -9.60
N GLY A 30 -5.46 -3.07 -9.03
CA GLY A 30 -6.10 -2.39 -7.91
C GLY A 30 -7.41 -1.74 -8.32
N THR A 31 -8.28 -1.60 -7.34
CA THR A 31 -9.50 -0.78 -7.43
C THR A 31 -9.41 0.37 -6.44
N PRO A 32 -9.97 1.54 -6.74
CA PRO A 32 -10.02 2.63 -5.78
C PRO A 32 -10.56 2.16 -4.44
N ASP A 33 -9.77 2.34 -3.38
CA ASP A 33 -10.12 1.90 -2.02
C ASP A 33 -11.30 2.68 -1.43
N GLY A 34 -11.55 3.86 -1.96
CA GLY A 34 -12.53 4.78 -1.39
C GLY A 34 -12.18 5.06 0.08
N ASN A 35 -13.05 4.64 0.99
CA ASN A 35 -12.81 4.76 2.43
C ASN A 35 -12.90 3.41 3.17
N ALA A 36 -12.57 2.31 2.48
CA ALA A 36 -12.61 0.97 3.10
C ALA A 36 -11.48 0.80 4.13
N HIS A 37 -10.31 1.39 3.88
CA HIS A 37 -9.14 1.30 4.76
C HIS A 37 -8.64 2.69 5.18
N PRO A 38 -9.42 3.49 5.93
CA PRO A 38 -9.04 4.87 6.30
C PRO A 38 -7.84 4.93 7.27
N MET A 39 -7.42 3.79 7.84
CA MET A 39 -6.22 3.64 8.67
C MET A 39 -4.94 3.54 7.86
N VAL A 40 -5.00 3.35 6.55
CA VAL A 40 -3.82 3.27 5.68
C VAL A 40 -3.49 4.65 5.13
N ALA A 41 -2.23 5.06 5.27
CA ALA A 41 -1.73 6.36 4.85
C ALA A 41 -0.58 6.24 3.85
N ALA A 42 -0.45 7.23 2.99
CA ALA A 42 0.75 7.49 2.22
C ALA A 42 1.85 8.03 3.13
N LEU A 43 3.07 7.50 2.98
CA LEU A 43 4.29 8.13 3.49
C LEU A 43 5.02 8.81 2.35
N GLY A 44 5.43 10.05 2.58
CA GLY A 44 6.18 10.84 1.63
C GLY A 44 7.33 11.58 2.29
N ILE A 45 8.17 12.17 1.46
CA ILE A 45 9.29 13.03 1.87
C ILE A 45 9.12 14.42 1.27
N THR A 46 9.52 15.45 2.01
CA THR A 46 9.56 16.81 1.47
C THR A 46 10.60 16.93 0.36
N THR A 47 10.24 17.62 -0.71
CA THR A 47 11.11 17.99 -1.83
C THR A 47 10.89 19.46 -2.16
N PRO A 48 11.73 20.12 -2.99
CA PRO A 48 11.48 21.48 -3.45
C PRO A 48 10.12 21.65 -4.17
N ASP A 49 9.61 20.57 -4.79
CA ASP A 49 8.38 20.57 -5.59
C ASP A 49 7.16 20.03 -4.80
N GLY A 50 7.23 19.99 -3.47
CA GLY A 50 6.18 19.46 -2.61
C GLY A 50 6.53 18.12 -1.97
N VAL A 51 5.56 17.28 -1.63
CA VAL A 51 5.80 15.99 -1.00
C VAL A 51 5.75 14.87 -2.05
N LEU A 52 6.85 14.11 -2.13
CA LEU A 52 6.94 12.91 -2.97
C LEU A 52 6.58 11.68 -2.13
N GLN A 53 5.51 10.98 -2.52
CA GLN A 53 5.12 9.71 -1.90
C GLN A 53 6.09 8.60 -2.34
N GLY A 54 6.46 7.71 -1.43
CA GLY A 54 7.38 6.61 -1.70
C GLY A 54 7.13 5.34 -0.90
N CYS A 55 6.28 5.42 0.13
CA CYS A 55 5.92 4.31 1.02
C CYS A 55 4.47 4.42 1.50
N GLY A 56 4.02 3.40 2.21
CA GLY A 56 2.76 3.37 2.94
C GLY A 56 2.97 3.08 4.43
N ALA A 57 1.95 3.32 5.23
CA ALA A 57 1.91 2.94 6.64
C ALA A 57 0.48 2.66 7.10
N THR A 58 0.32 1.90 8.17
CA THR A 58 -0.98 1.49 8.71
C THR A 58 -1.09 1.85 10.18
N LEU A 59 -2.14 2.59 10.53
CA LEU A 59 -2.43 2.99 11.91
C LEU A 59 -2.85 1.75 12.74
N VAL A 60 -2.13 1.47 13.81
CA VAL A 60 -2.35 0.32 14.72
C VAL A 60 -2.68 0.76 16.15
N SER A 61 -2.49 2.05 16.46
CA SER A 61 -3.02 2.73 17.65
C SER A 61 -3.29 4.19 17.31
N GLU A 62 -3.82 4.98 18.22
CA GLU A 62 -4.04 6.43 17.97
C GLU A 62 -2.77 7.20 17.60
N THR A 63 -1.61 6.69 17.97
CA THR A 63 -0.33 7.39 17.79
C THR A 63 0.75 6.55 17.13
N VAL A 64 0.48 5.28 16.80
CA VAL A 64 1.49 4.39 16.19
C VAL A 64 0.99 3.83 14.87
N MET A 65 1.82 3.96 13.85
CA MET A 65 1.64 3.30 12.55
C MET A 65 2.76 2.31 12.32
N VAL A 66 2.46 1.16 11.71
CA VAL A 66 3.46 0.21 11.22
C VAL A 66 3.79 0.49 9.76
N THR A 67 5.05 0.32 9.40
CA THR A 67 5.59 0.48 8.05
C THR A 67 6.80 -0.44 7.85
N ALA A 68 7.47 -0.39 6.71
CA ALA A 68 8.75 -1.06 6.51
C ALA A 68 9.90 -0.25 7.13
N ALA A 69 10.90 -0.94 7.68
CA ALA A 69 12.08 -0.28 8.23
C ALA A 69 12.84 0.53 7.18
N HIS A 70 12.96 0.00 5.96
CA HIS A 70 13.66 0.71 4.87
C HIS A 70 13.02 2.03 4.47
N CYS A 71 11.76 2.29 4.84
CA CYS A 71 11.08 3.58 4.62
C CYS A 71 11.52 4.65 5.62
N VAL A 72 12.02 4.26 6.80
CA VAL A 72 12.28 5.16 7.94
C VAL A 72 13.66 4.99 8.58
N ALA A 73 14.47 4.05 8.10
CA ALA A 73 15.80 3.79 8.62
C ALA A 73 16.73 5.00 8.47
N PRO A 74 17.76 5.15 9.31
CA PRO A 74 18.77 6.16 9.13
C PRO A 74 19.36 6.14 7.72
N GLY A 75 19.31 7.27 7.02
CA GLY A 75 19.76 7.39 5.63
C GLY A 75 18.71 6.99 4.56
N ALA A 76 17.52 6.53 4.95
CA ALA A 76 16.41 6.32 4.03
C ALA A 76 15.92 7.65 3.43
N LEU A 77 15.98 8.71 4.24
CA LEU A 77 15.58 10.04 3.80
C LEU A 77 16.78 10.81 3.22
N PRO A 78 16.66 11.45 2.04
CA PRO A 78 17.68 12.34 1.52
C PRO A 78 18.02 13.46 2.53
N PRO A 79 19.29 13.92 2.58
CA PRO A 79 19.65 15.02 3.47
C PRO A 79 18.78 16.27 3.27
N GLY A 80 18.20 16.77 4.38
CA GLY A 80 17.35 17.96 4.38
C GLY A 80 15.88 17.71 4.02
N SER A 81 15.50 16.48 3.69
CA SER A 81 14.08 16.11 3.55
C SER A 81 13.50 15.67 4.90
N GLU A 82 12.18 15.79 5.02
CA GLU A 82 11.44 15.38 6.20
C GLU A 82 10.32 14.40 5.82
N LEU A 83 10.06 13.44 6.72
CA LEU A 83 8.97 12.50 6.57
C LEU A 83 7.61 13.21 6.68
N ARG A 84 6.65 12.78 5.88
CA ARG A 84 5.26 13.24 5.89
C ARG A 84 4.30 12.08 5.82
N VAL A 85 3.13 12.24 6.42
CA VAL A 85 2.04 11.27 6.45
C VAL A 85 0.78 11.91 5.90
N ASN A 86 0.06 11.23 5.00
CA ASN A 86 -1.23 11.70 4.51
C ASN A 86 -2.24 10.54 4.42
N PHE A 87 -3.42 10.73 5.01
CA PHE A 87 -4.51 9.75 5.00
C PHE A 87 -5.54 9.96 3.88
N ALA A 88 -5.37 10.99 3.06
CA ALA A 88 -6.25 11.20 1.90
C ALA A 88 -6.18 10.00 0.94
N THR A 89 -7.28 9.76 0.24
CA THR A 89 -7.29 8.72 -0.81
C THR A 89 -6.43 9.10 -2.00
N ASN A 90 -6.36 10.39 -2.32
CA ASN A 90 -5.62 10.93 -3.47
C ASN A 90 -4.77 12.11 -3.02
N PRO A 91 -3.68 11.89 -2.24
CA PRO A 91 -2.83 12.99 -1.79
C PRO A 91 -2.06 13.60 -2.96
N THR A 92 -2.09 14.91 -3.08
CA THR A 92 -1.24 15.65 -4.03
C THR A 92 0.01 16.18 -3.34
N PRO A 93 1.09 16.51 -4.06
CA PRO A 93 2.32 17.04 -3.46
C PRO A 93 2.08 18.28 -2.56
N ASP A 94 1.12 19.12 -2.91
CA ASP A 94 0.79 20.39 -2.20
C ASP A 94 -0.38 20.23 -1.24
N ASP A 95 -0.86 18.99 -0.98
CA ASP A 95 -2.00 18.76 -0.10
C ASP A 95 -1.69 19.23 1.32
N ALA A 96 -2.56 20.08 1.87
CA ALA A 96 -2.48 20.54 3.26
C ALA A 96 -2.66 19.40 4.29
N GLY A 97 -3.12 18.22 3.85
CA GLY A 97 -3.25 17.01 4.67
C GLY A 97 -1.94 16.30 4.98
N TRP A 98 -0.80 16.73 4.43
CA TRP A 98 0.51 16.18 4.78
C TRP A 98 0.93 16.59 6.20
N LEU A 99 0.92 15.64 7.11
CA LEU A 99 1.27 15.82 8.52
C LEU A 99 2.76 15.55 8.73
N ALA A 100 3.41 16.33 9.58
CA ALA A 100 4.74 16.00 10.12
C ALA A 100 4.52 15.06 11.33
N PRO A 101 4.97 13.78 11.26
CA PRO A 101 4.88 12.89 12.41
C PRO A 101 5.80 13.34 13.54
N ALA A 102 5.54 12.90 14.76
CA ALA A 102 6.38 13.17 15.92
C ALA A 102 7.74 12.46 15.85
N GLY A 103 7.83 11.37 15.07
CA GLY A 103 9.05 10.62 14.84
C GLY A 103 8.82 9.36 14.02
N ALA A 104 9.91 8.66 13.73
CA ALA A 104 9.87 7.34 13.12
C ALA A 104 11.07 6.53 13.58
N VAL A 105 10.91 5.21 13.71
CA VAL A 105 11.94 4.30 14.21
C VAL A 105 11.91 3.03 13.36
N ALA A 106 13.08 2.64 12.82
CA ALA A 106 13.27 1.33 12.19
C ALA A 106 13.64 0.30 13.27
N ASP A 107 13.27 -0.97 13.05
CA ASP A 107 13.80 -2.07 13.85
C ASP A 107 15.34 -2.00 13.84
N PRO A 108 16.02 -1.98 15.00
CA PRO A 108 17.48 -1.87 15.07
C PRO A 108 18.21 -3.03 14.40
N GLU A 109 17.56 -4.18 14.25
CA GLU A 109 18.13 -5.34 13.54
C GLU A 109 18.00 -5.24 12.02
N PHE A 110 17.34 -4.19 11.49
CA PHE A 110 17.23 -3.96 10.05
C PHE A 110 18.63 -3.70 9.46
N GLY A 111 18.95 -4.43 8.38
CA GLY A 111 20.26 -4.32 7.72
C GLY A 111 21.39 -5.11 8.41
N HIS A 112 21.13 -5.72 9.58
CA HIS A 112 22.07 -6.60 10.26
C HIS A 112 21.76 -8.08 9.89
N GLY A 113 22.80 -8.85 9.60
CA GLY A 113 22.68 -10.29 9.25
C GLY A 113 22.41 -10.55 7.78
N ASN A 114 21.67 -11.62 7.48
CA ASN A 114 21.45 -12.14 6.11
C ASN A 114 20.43 -11.33 5.27
N GLY A 115 20.42 -10.01 5.41
CA GLY A 115 19.62 -9.07 4.62
C GLY A 115 18.15 -9.02 5.02
N HIS A 116 17.67 -7.84 5.35
CA HIS A 116 16.26 -7.44 5.49
C HIS A 116 15.34 -8.29 6.39
N SER A 117 15.88 -9.15 7.27
CA SER A 117 15.06 -10.05 8.11
C SER A 117 14.16 -9.33 9.13
N SER A 118 14.42 -8.05 9.40
CA SER A 118 13.69 -7.18 10.35
C SER A 118 13.21 -5.90 9.66
N ASP A 119 12.63 -6.02 8.48
CA ASP A 119 12.14 -4.86 7.71
C ASP A 119 10.79 -4.35 8.26
N VAL A 120 10.77 -4.05 9.55
CA VAL A 120 9.62 -3.48 10.26
C VAL A 120 10.02 -2.14 10.87
N GLY A 121 9.18 -1.13 10.70
CA GLY A 121 9.36 0.19 11.27
C GLY A 121 8.06 0.73 11.85
N VAL A 122 8.17 1.80 12.63
CA VAL A 122 7.02 2.54 13.15
C VAL A 122 7.14 4.02 12.80
N VAL A 123 5.99 4.64 12.57
CA VAL A 123 5.83 6.10 12.51
C VAL A 123 5.00 6.53 13.70
N LEU A 124 5.50 7.50 14.44
CA LEU A 124 4.86 8.03 15.65
C LEU A 124 4.13 9.31 15.31
N LEU A 125 2.83 9.31 15.51
CA LEU A 125 1.97 10.47 15.32
C LEU A 125 1.91 11.31 16.60
N GLY A 126 1.81 12.61 16.43
CA GLY A 126 1.47 13.52 17.52
C GLY A 126 -0.01 13.38 17.94
N PRO A 127 -0.38 13.92 19.12
CA PRO A 127 -1.76 13.90 19.60
C PRO A 127 -2.75 14.44 18.57
N GLY A 128 -3.83 13.69 18.31
CA GLY A 128 -4.90 14.07 17.39
C GLY A 128 -4.59 13.92 15.90
N GLN A 129 -3.35 13.59 15.51
CA GLN A 129 -2.99 13.45 14.11
C GLN A 129 -3.68 12.22 13.43
N SER A 130 -4.07 11.21 14.18
CA SER A 130 -4.89 10.10 13.66
C SER A 130 -6.28 10.56 13.19
N GLY A 131 -6.77 11.71 13.70
CA GLY A 131 -8.08 12.24 13.34
C GLY A 131 -9.25 11.33 13.73
N GLY A 132 -9.09 10.49 14.77
CA GLY A 132 -10.13 9.55 15.21
C GLY A 132 -10.41 8.40 14.23
N ARG A 133 -9.47 8.09 13.34
CA ARG A 133 -9.61 6.96 12.40
C ARG A 133 -9.61 5.64 13.13
N PRO A 134 -10.32 4.62 12.60
CA PRO A 134 -10.19 3.27 13.11
C PRO A 134 -8.74 2.79 13.01
N VAL A 135 -8.38 1.84 13.85
CA VAL A 135 -7.04 1.23 13.85
C VAL A 135 -7.10 -0.20 13.33
N ALA A 136 -6.04 -0.63 12.68
CA ALA A 136 -5.86 -2.03 12.30
C ALA A 136 -5.51 -2.86 13.55
N GLN A 137 -5.88 -4.13 13.52
CA GLN A 137 -5.53 -5.09 14.56
C GLN A 137 -4.18 -5.74 14.23
N LEU A 138 -3.28 -5.79 15.21
CA LEU A 138 -2.04 -6.55 15.08
C LEU A 138 -2.31 -8.06 15.27
N PRO A 139 -1.45 -8.93 14.70
CA PRO A 139 -1.56 -10.37 14.87
C PRO A 139 -1.11 -10.81 16.26
N THR A 140 -1.61 -11.96 16.71
CA THR A 140 -1.03 -12.66 17.85
C THR A 140 0.32 -13.29 17.48
N LEU A 141 1.09 -13.71 18.50
CA LEU A 141 2.38 -14.37 18.26
C LEU A 141 2.20 -15.61 17.37
N ASP A 142 3.02 -15.69 16.33
CA ASP A 142 3.07 -16.77 15.33
C ASP A 142 1.72 -17.14 14.71
N GLN A 143 0.83 -16.17 14.54
CA GLN A 143 -0.51 -16.38 13.98
C GLN A 143 -0.46 -17.06 12.61
N LEU A 144 0.43 -16.62 11.72
CA LEU A 144 0.59 -17.23 10.38
C LEU A 144 1.16 -18.66 10.48
N GLY A 145 2.03 -18.93 11.45
CA GLY A 145 2.54 -20.27 11.74
C GLY A 145 1.42 -21.20 12.21
N HIS A 146 0.55 -20.76 13.09
CA HIS A 146 -0.64 -21.53 13.51
C HIS A 146 -1.56 -21.80 12.32
N MET A 147 -1.86 -20.79 11.49
CA MET A 147 -2.67 -20.99 10.27
C MET A 147 -2.03 -21.96 9.29
N ALA A 148 -0.69 -21.99 9.21
CA ALA A 148 0.02 -22.98 8.38
C ALA A 148 -0.11 -24.40 8.94
N ALA A 149 0.04 -24.56 10.26
CA ALA A 149 -0.12 -25.84 10.94
C ALA A 149 -1.55 -26.40 10.78
N ASP A 150 -2.55 -25.54 10.88
CA ASP A 150 -3.98 -25.88 10.71
C ASP A 150 -4.40 -26.02 9.23
N LYS A 151 -3.47 -25.82 8.29
CA LYS A 151 -3.68 -25.90 6.83
C LYS A 151 -4.69 -24.89 6.29
N THR A 152 -5.00 -23.83 7.04
CA THR A 152 -5.89 -22.77 6.60
C THR A 152 -5.18 -21.72 5.76
N LEU A 153 -3.87 -21.54 5.96
CA LEU A 153 -3.08 -20.49 5.30
C LEU A 153 -3.01 -20.69 3.77
N ALA A 154 -2.93 -21.94 3.30
CA ALA A 154 -2.77 -22.25 1.87
C ALA A 154 -3.92 -21.73 0.97
N GLY A 155 -5.12 -21.55 1.52
CA GLY A 155 -6.28 -21.02 0.79
C GLY A 155 -6.59 -19.55 1.14
N THR A 156 -5.74 -18.91 1.93
CA THR A 156 -5.99 -17.55 2.39
C THR A 156 -5.63 -16.53 1.31
N LEU A 157 -6.55 -15.60 1.07
CA LEU A 157 -6.30 -14.36 0.36
C LEU A 157 -5.89 -13.27 1.36
N PHE A 158 -5.16 -12.29 0.88
CA PHE A 158 -4.77 -11.11 1.64
C PHE A 158 -5.20 -9.86 0.91
N ASP A 159 -5.80 -8.92 1.62
CA ASP A 159 -6.11 -7.59 1.10
C ASP A 159 -4.86 -6.73 1.17
N LEU A 160 -4.45 -6.22 0.03
CA LEU A 160 -3.32 -5.33 -0.17
C LEU A 160 -3.86 -3.92 -0.34
N VAL A 161 -3.27 -2.96 0.35
CA VAL A 161 -3.66 -1.55 0.23
C VAL A 161 -2.42 -0.69 0.06
N GLY A 162 -2.45 0.24 -0.88
CA GLY A 162 -1.31 1.10 -1.14
C GLY A 162 -1.59 2.27 -2.07
N TYR A 163 -0.52 3.01 -2.38
CA TYR A 163 -0.54 4.23 -3.20
C TYR A 163 0.52 4.20 -4.31
N GLY A 164 1.11 3.03 -4.53
CA GLY A 164 2.30 2.87 -5.36
C GLY A 164 2.06 2.88 -6.86
N CYS A 165 2.81 2.07 -7.58
CA CYS A 165 2.76 1.99 -9.03
C CYS A 165 1.96 0.76 -9.48
N ASP A 166 1.40 0.83 -10.68
CA ASP A 166 0.82 -0.31 -11.37
C ASP A 166 1.86 -0.97 -12.30
N ALA A 167 1.94 -2.28 -12.27
CA ALA A 167 2.58 -3.05 -13.32
C ALA A 167 1.50 -3.47 -14.32
N ASP A 168 1.39 -2.74 -15.43
CA ASP A 168 0.40 -2.98 -16.46
C ASP A 168 0.33 -4.48 -16.81
N GLY A 169 -0.77 -5.10 -16.38
CA GLY A 169 -1.08 -6.51 -16.58
C GLY A 169 -1.66 -6.81 -17.96
N SER A 170 -1.56 -5.89 -18.93
CA SER A 170 -2.06 -6.16 -20.27
C SER A 170 -1.29 -7.33 -20.89
N SER A 171 -2.00 -8.43 -21.07
CA SER A 171 -1.51 -9.65 -21.68
C SER A 171 -0.84 -9.38 -23.02
N GLY A 172 0.48 -9.58 -23.10
CA GLY A 172 1.24 -9.65 -24.35
C GLY A 172 1.96 -8.40 -24.84
N GLY A 173 1.96 -7.28 -24.10
CA GLY A 173 2.76 -6.09 -24.40
C GLY A 173 4.08 -6.03 -23.60
N PRO A 174 5.00 -5.11 -23.93
CA PRO A 174 6.17 -4.85 -23.10
C PRO A 174 5.68 -4.38 -21.72
N HIS A 175 6.15 -5.05 -20.65
CA HIS A 175 5.77 -4.74 -19.28
C HIS A 175 6.13 -3.30 -18.93
N ARG A 176 5.14 -2.50 -18.59
CA ARG A 176 5.30 -1.12 -18.23
C ARG A 176 4.86 -0.93 -16.79
N ILE A 177 5.78 -0.52 -15.93
CA ILE A 177 5.44 -0.02 -14.61
C ILE A 177 5.04 1.44 -14.79
N THR A 178 3.84 1.79 -14.35
CA THR A 178 3.30 3.14 -14.43
C THR A 178 3.08 3.67 -13.02
N CYS A 179 3.77 4.75 -12.69
CA CYS A 179 3.57 5.47 -11.43
C CYS A 179 2.82 6.77 -11.77
N GLY A 180 1.55 6.80 -11.44
CA GLY A 180 0.70 7.98 -11.57
C GLY A 180 0.69 8.84 -10.30
N PRO A 181 -0.18 9.86 -10.24
CA PRO A 181 -0.49 10.52 -8.98
C PRO A 181 -0.93 9.48 -7.94
N PRO A 182 -0.52 9.60 -6.67
CA PRO A 182 -0.88 8.64 -5.64
C PRO A 182 -2.41 8.55 -5.49
N GLU A 183 -2.94 7.34 -5.54
CA GLU A 183 -4.34 7.02 -5.22
C GLU A 183 -4.36 5.79 -4.33
N ARG A 184 -5.09 5.84 -3.20
CA ARG A 184 -5.24 4.65 -2.38
C ARG A 184 -6.10 3.64 -3.10
N GLN A 185 -5.51 2.51 -3.41
CA GLN A 185 -6.15 1.37 -4.05
C GLN A 185 -6.01 0.12 -3.22
N SER A 186 -6.86 -0.84 -3.48
CA SER A 186 -6.81 -2.17 -2.88
C SER A 186 -6.93 -3.26 -3.94
N ALA A 187 -6.27 -4.37 -3.68
CA ALA A 187 -6.37 -5.61 -4.45
C ALA A 187 -6.26 -6.80 -3.50
N THR A 188 -6.48 -8.01 -4.00
CA THR A 188 -6.22 -9.24 -3.27
C THR A 188 -5.05 -9.98 -3.87
N ALA A 189 -4.33 -10.78 -3.04
CA ALA A 189 -3.33 -11.71 -3.51
C ALA A 189 -3.38 -13.00 -2.68
N PRO A 190 -3.22 -14.20 -3.32
CA PRO A 190 -3.21 -15.45 -2.59
C PRO A 190 -1.85 -15.73 -1.94
N PHE A 191 -1.91 -16.48 -0.85
CA PHE A 191 -0.75 -17.07 -0.20
C PHE A 191 0.10 -17.88 -1.17
N GLN A 192 1.43 -17.71 -1.09
CA GLN A 192 2.39 -18.53 -1.84
C GLN A 192 3.32 -19.32 -0.93
N ALA A 193 3.95 -18.64 0.05
CA ALA A 193 4.88 -19.31 0.98
C ALA A 193 4.98 -18.55 2.31
N LEU A 194 5.22 -19.29 3.39
CA LEU A 194 5.59 -18.73 4.69
C LEU A 194 7.05 -19.09 4.98
N ARG A 195 7.83 -18.08 5.33
CA ARG A 195 9.23 -18.20 5.75
C ARG A 195 9.38 -17.63 7.17
N PRO A 196 10.50 -17.86 7.87
CA PRO A 196 10.65 -17.39 9.26
C PRO A 196 10.29 -15.91 9.46
N SER A 197 10.78 -15.02 8.60
CA SER A 197 10.53 -13.57 8.69
C SER A 197 9.58 -13.02 7.60
N TRP A 198 9.11 -13.87 6.67
CA TRP A 198 8.44 -13.41 5.46
C TRP A 198 7.13 -14.13 5.18
N LEU A 199 6.11 -13.35 4.84
CA LEU A 199 4.94 -13.81 4.11
C LEU A 199 5.15 -13.52 2.63
N VAL A 200 5.09 -14.56 1.79
CA VAL A 200 5.23 -14.43 0.33
C VAL A 200 3.87 -14.63 -0.31
N LEU A 201 3.46 -13.68 -1.13
CA LEU A 201 2.21 -13.71 -1.88
C LEU A 201 2.49 -13.86 -3.37
N ASN A 202 1.59 -14.56 -4.06
CA ASN A 202 1.63 -14.70 -5.51
C ASN A 202 0.87 -13.54 -6.15
N ILE A 203 1.60 -12.63 -6.79
CA ILE A 203 1.02 -11.48 -7.49
C ILE A 203 1.01 -11.65 -9.01
N ASN A 204 1.14 -12.89 -9.49
CA ASN A 204 1.04 -13.17 -10.92
C ASN A 204 -0.41 -13.09 -11.36
N VAL A 205 -0.77 -11.96 -11.94
CA VAL A 205 -2.12 -11.63 -12.42
C VAL A 205 -2.66 -12.67 -13.40
N ASP A 206 -1.80 -13.18 -14.30
CA ASP A 206 -2.22 -14.14 -15.32
C ASP A 206 -2.50 -15.53 -14.71
N ALA A 207 -1.83 -15.87 -13.60
CA ALA A 207 -2.01 -17.15 -12.93
C ALA A 207 -3.12 -17.14 -11.88
N THR A 208 -3.33 -15.99 -11.20
CA THR A 208 -4.23 -15.91 -10.06
C THR A 208 -5.55 -15.19 -10.38
N GLY A 209 -5.55 -14.30 -11.36
CA GLY A 209 -6.64 -13.36 -11.58
C GLY A 209 -6.65 -12.19 -10.60
N GLU A 210 -5.78 -12.22 -9.58
CA GLU A 210 -5.67 -11.26 -8.48
C GLU A 210 -4.64 -10.17 -8.79
N GLY A 211 -4.48 -9.22 -7.86
CA GLY A 211 -3.56 -8.09 -8.01
C GLY A 211 -2.26 -8.21 -7.23
N GLY A 212 -1.50 -7.12 -7.15
CA GLY A 212 -0.25 -7.10 -6.41
C GLY A 212 0.33 -5.72 -6.20
N GLN A 213 1.07 -5.57 -5.10
CA GLN A 213 1.80 -4.35 -4.78
C GLN A 213 3.07 -4.23 -5.61
N CYS A 214 3.49 -3.00 -5.87
CA CYS A 214 4.63 -2.66 -6.71
C CYS A 214 5.50 -1.59 -6.04
N PHE A 215 6.29 -0.86 -6.82
CA PHE A 215 7.09 0.26 -6.30
C PHE A 215 6.19 1.30 -5.60
N HIS A 216 6.68 1.90 -4.54
CA HIS A 216 6.02 2.89 -3.69
C HIS A 216 4.92 2.32 -2.77
N ASP A 217 4.63 0.99 -2.83
CA ASP A 217 3.75 0.32 -1.86
C ASP A 217 4.50 -0.20 -0.62
N SER A 218 5.82 -0.01 -0.56
CA SER A 218 6.66 -0.39 0.59
C SER A 218 6.06 0.07 1.92
N GLY A 219 6.02 -0.81 2.92
CA GLY A 219 5.41 -0.52 4.22
C GLY A 219 3.87 -0.58 4.26
N GLY A 220 3.21 -0.71 3.10
CA GLY A 220 1.78 -0.94 3.02
C GLY A 220 1.37 -2.29 3.60
N PRO A 221 0.12 -2.44 4.07
CA PRO A 221 -0.35 -3.61 4.79
C PRO A 221 -0.69 -4.79 3.89
N GLN A 222 -0.62 -5.99 4.50
CA GLN A 222 -1.39 -7.16 4.08
C GLN A 222 -2.34 -7.52 5.22
N PHE A 223 -3.63 -7.33 4.98
CA PHE A 223 -4.68 -7.78 5.89
C PHE A 223 -5.09 -9.22 5.56
N ILE A 224 -5.43 -10.02 6.56
CA ILE A 224 -6.15 -11.26 6.29
C ILE A 224 -7.49 -10.87 5.66
N HIS A 225 -7.79 -11.42 4.49
CA HIS A 225 -8.97 -11.06 3.68
C HIS A 225 -10.26 -10.98 4.49
N HIS A 226 -11.04 -9.93 4.24
CA HIS A 226 -12.26 -9.57 4.96
C HIS A 226 -12.07 -9.26 6.46
N THR A 227 -10.84 -8.93 6.90
CA THR A 227 -10.57 -8.49 8.27
C THR A 227 -9.74 -7.20 8.25
N LEU A 228 -9.67 -6.53 9.39
CA LEU A 228 -8.73 -5.42 9.60
C LEU A 228 -7.46 -5.88 10.35
N ARG A 229 -7.11 -7.17 10.26
CA ARG A 229 -5.90 -7.72 10.89
C ARG A 229 -4.73 -7.65 9.94
N VAL A 230 -3.83 -6.70 10.18
CA VAL A 230 -2.59 -6.55 9.43
C VAL A 230 -1.55 -7.53 9.94
N VAL A 231 -1.11 -8.47 9.09
CA VAL A 231 -0.17 -9.53 9.48
C VAL A 231 1.24 -9.34 8.96
N SER A 232 1.42 -8.44 8.02
CA SER A 232 2.72 -8.10 7.43
C SER A 232 2.70 -6.72 6.79
N VAL A 233 3.89 -6.23 6.45
CA VAL A 233 4.09 -5.00 5.68
C VAL A 233 4.95 -5.29 4.44
N THR A 234 4.67 -4.63 3.34
CA THR A 234 5.40 -4.79 2.07
C THR A 234 6.86 -4.42 2.24
N SER A 235 7.75 -5.35 1.89
CA SER A 235 9.21 -5.16 1.93
C SER A 235 9.80 -5.06 0.52
N HIS A 236 9.69 -6.12 -0.25
CA HIS A 236 10.24 -6.17 -1.61
C HIS A 236 9.46 -7.17 -2.48
N GLY A 237 9.82 -7.22 -3.76
CA GLY A 237 9.22 -8.15 -4.71
C GLY A 237 10.14 -8.35 -5.91
N ASP A 238 9.63 -8.99 -6.93
CA ASP A 238 10.33 -9.04 -8.22
C ASP A 238 10.29 -7.67 -8.91
N THR A 239 11.36 -7.37 -9.65
CA THR A 239 11.59 -6.02 -10.23
C THR A 239 10.57 -5.59 -11.28
N VAL A 240 9.72 -6.51 -11.72
CA VAL A 240 8.65 -6.23 -12.69
C VAL A 240 7.25 -6.29 -12.06
N CYS A 241 7.15 -6.52 -10.74
CA CYS A 241 5.92 -6.61 -9.96
C CYS A 241 4.89 -7.60 -10.53
N ARG A 242 5.32 -8.80 -10.95
CA ARG A 242 4.45 -9.75 -11.66
C ARG A 242 4.52 -11.20 -11.15
N ALA A 243 5.33 -11.48 -10.17
CA ALA A 243 5.47 -12.83 -9.66
C ALA A 243 5.25 -12.93 -8.15
N THR A 244 6.04 -12.21 -7.37
CA THR A 244 6.03 -12.34 -5.92
C THR A 244 6.06 -11.01 -5.22
N ASN A 245 5.31 -10.94 -4.12
CA ASN A 245 5.38 -9.88 -3.14
C ASN A 245 5.87 -10.48 -1.82
N VAL A 246 6.98 -9.97 -1.29
CA VAL A 246 7.62 -10.45 -0.07
C VAL A 246 7.40 -9.43 1.03
N ASN A 247 6.77 -9.87 2.12
CA ASN A 247 6.25 -9.00 3.15
C ASN A 247 6.85 -9.37 4.51
N ALA A 248 7.31 -8.37 5.27
CA ALA A 248 7.84 -8.57 6.60
C ALA A 248 6.72 -8.93 7.57
N ARG A 249 6.82 -10.08 8.23
CA ARG A 249 5.82 -10.59 9.17
C ARG A 249 5.81 -9.75 10.45
N LEU A 250 4.61 -9.40 10.91
CA LEU A 250 4.41 -8.69 12.19
C LEU A 250 4.13 -9.64 13.36
N ASP A 251 3.90 -10.93 13.09
CA ASP A 251 3.57 -11.96 14.09
C ASP A 251 4.79 -12.72 14.63
N THR A 252 6.00 -12.45 14.14
CA THR A 252 7.24 -13.08 14.64
C THR A 252 7.61 -12.56 16.03
N ALA A 253 8.34 -13.37 16.82
CA ALA A 253 8.81 -12.95 18.12
C ALA A 253 9.70 -11.68 18.05
N ALA A 254 10.55 -11.56 17.02
CA ALA A 254 11.41 -10.41 16.82
C ALA A 254 10.60 -9.13 16.51
N ALA A 255 9.70 -9.16 15.52
CA ALA A 255 8.86 -8.02 15.18
C ALA A 255 7.99 -7.59 16.37
N ARG A 256 7.43 -8.55 17.10
CA ARG A 256 6.62 -8.25 18.30
C ARG A 256 7.46 -7.64 19.43
N ALA A 257 8.68 -8.11 19.64
CA ALA A 257 9.58 -7.53 20.64
C ALA A 257 9.91 -6.06 20.31
N PHE A 258 10.13 -5.74 19.03
CA PHE A 258 10.33 -4.36 18.57
C PHE A 258 9.03 -3.53 18.78
N LEU A 259 7.89 -4.01 18.33
CA LEU A 259 6.61 -3.28 18.40
C LEU A 259 6.15 -3.05 19.85
N ALA A 260 6.45 -3.97 20.78
CA ALA A 260 6.11 -3.84 22.19
C ALA A 260 6.78 -2.62 22.89
N GLY A 261 7.80 -2.05 22.27
CA GLY A 261 8.41 -0.79 22.72
C GLY A 261 7.54 0.45 22.47
N PHE A 262 6.47 0.34 21.69
CA PHE A 262 5.65 1.47 21.26
C PHE A 262 4.15 1.34 21.58
N LEU A 263 3.65 0.13 21.78
CA LEU A 263 2.23 -0.13 22.06
C LEU A 263 2.05 -1.49 22.75
N GLU A 264 0.88 -1.67 23.38
CA GLU A 264 0.47 -2.98 23.91
C GLU A 264 0.09 -3.92 22.75
N LEU A 265 0.54 -5.17 22.84
CA LEU A 265 0.29 -6.18 21.81
C LEU A 265 -0.77 -7.19 22.26
N PRO A 266 -1.61 -7.70 21.35
CA PRO A 266 -2.58 -8.75 21.66
C PRO A 266 -1.93 -10.09 21.99
#